data_be78eefa38ec0feff62e2889ca5ae73c
#
_entry.id   be78eefa38ec0feff62e2889ca5ae73c
#
_cell.length_a   1.000
_cell.length_b   1.000
_cell.length_c   1.000
_cell.angle_alpha   90.00
_cell.angle_beta   90.00
_cell.angle_gamma   90.00
#
_symmetry.space_group_name_H-M   'P 1'
#
loop_
_entity.id
_entity.type
_entity.pdbx_description
1 polymer ?
#
loop_
_entity_poly.entity_id
_entity_poly.type
_entity_poly.pdbx_seq_one_letter_code
_entity_poly.pdbx_strand_id
1 'polypeptide(L)'
;MRMSNLLMPTLREVPAEAEITSHKLMLRAGLIRKLAAGIYSYLPLGLRTLQKVEQIVREEMDNAGAQELLMSALLPAEAYQASGRWEVFGPSMFKMKDRNDRDFCLGPTHEELFTQTVIDSVRSYKEYPMTLYQIQHKYRDEGRPRFGIIRSREFIMKDAYSFDLTEEGLDKSYQKMYDAYCRIFNRLGLDFTIVDADSGAMGGSGSQEVMVKSPIGEDGIAYCDDCGYAANYEKAECIPQEKPSPEGDLDMEKIHTPNAHTIEELVSFLNAEAYNFAKTIIYKADDKYVAAMVRGDREVNEVKLKNLVGCVDDLELAEPFMVRQITNAEVGFAGPVGLDIPVYVDKEVAMMKNFIVGANETDMHYKNVNINKDFTPTEVADIRTIETGDVCPKCGKPIKTAQGIEVGHIFKLGTKYSDALGLKSLDETGKSKTVIMGCYGIGVTRCLAAAIEQNNDENGIIWPVSIAPYHAIVIPVNSKNEEQSEIAEKVYNDLKAKGIEVLLDDRNERAGVKFKDADLIGIPVRIVVGKKCGEGVVEYKERTAENAVEKNINDAVNDVVEFINNNR
;
A
#
# COMPACT_ATOMS: atom_id res chain seq x y z
N MET A 1 -11.59 -31.67 6.68
CA MET A 1 -12.50 -31.46 5.51
C MET A 1 -12.10 -32.45 4.42
N ARG A 2 -13.08 -33.02 3.70
CA ARG A 2 -12.83 -33.86 2.52
C ARG A 2 -12.86 -33.03 1.25
N MET A 3 -11.92 -33.28 0.34
CA MET A 3 -11.85 -32.51 -0.91
C MET A 3 -13.01 -32.84 -1.88
N SER A 4 -13.58 -34.06 -1.81
CA SER A 4 -14.78 -34.40 -2.57
C SER A 4 -16.00 -33.52 -2.24
N ASN A 5 -16.04 -32.93 -1.05
CA ASN A 5 -17.11 -32.07 -0.57
C ASN A 5 -16.75 -30.57 -0.55
N LEU A 6 -15.58 -30.23 -1.05
CA LEU A 6 -15.07 -28.85 -1.02
C LEU A 6 -15.27 -28.19 -2.40
N LEU A 7 -15.90 -27.02 -2.43
CA LEU A 7 -15.91 -26.18 -3.62
C LEU A 7 -14.51 -25.59 -3.85
N MET A 8 -13.75 -26.22 -4.72
CA MET A 8 -12.36 -25.88 -5.03
C MET A 8 -12.12 -25.95 -6.55
N PRO A 9 -12.57 -24.95 -7.31
CA PRO A 9 -12.47 -24.95 -8.76
C PRO A 9 -11.09 -24.50 -9.22
N THR A 10 -10.07 -25.36 -9.09
CA THR A 10 -8.73 -25.09 -9.58
C THR A 10 -8.70 -24.98 -11.12
N LEU A 11 -7.87 -24.07 -11.63
CA LEU A 11 -7.67 -23.82 -13.05
C LEU A 11 -6.27 -24.24 -13.49
N ARG A 12 -6.18 -24.89 -14.65
CA ARG A 12 -4.90 -25.26 -15.26
C ARG A 12 -4.22 -24.05 -15.88
N GLU A 13 -4.99 -23.22 -16.58
CA GLU A 13 -4.51 -22.06 -17.31
C GLU A 13 -4.70 -20.79 -16.47
N VAL A 14 -3.86 -19.80 -16.74
CA VAL A 14 -3.95 -18.48 -16.14
C VAL A 14 -5.05 -17.70 -16.87
N PRO A 15 -6.05 -17.13 -16.16
CA PRO A 15 -7.01 -16.23 -16.78
C PRO A 15 -6.33 -15.02 -17.43
N ALA A 16 -6.76 -14.64 -18.63
CA ALA A 16 -6.14 -13.59 -19.43
C ALA A 16 -6.11 -12.21 -18.74
N GLU A 17 -7.07 -11.96 -17.85
CA GLU A 17 -7.16 -10.72 -17.09
C GLU A 17 -6.22 -10.63 -15.87
N ALA A 18 -5.54 -11.73 -15.52
CA ALA A 18 -4.66 -11.75 -14.36
C ALA A 18 -3.22 -11.37 -14.77
N GLU A 19 -2.74 -10.24 -14.26
CA GLU A 19 -1.42 -9.71 -14.62
C GLU A 19 -0.34 -10.11 -13.62
N ILE A 20 -0.59 -9.95 -12.33
CA ILE A 20 0.38 -10.18 -11.24
C ILE A 20 0.27 -11.59 -10.66
N THR A 21 1.30 -12.02 -9.94
CA THR A 21 1.42 -13.38 -9.41
C THR A 21 0.32 -13.75 -8.43
N SER A 22 0.04 -12.90 -7.44
CA SER A 22 -1.04 -13.16 -6.48
C SER A 22 -2.39 -13.31 -7.15
N HIS A 23 -2.74 -12.43 -8.09
CA HIS A 23 -4.01 -12.50 -8.82
C HIS A 23 -4.12 -13.79 -9.63
N LYS A 24 -3.04 -14.17 -10.35
CA LYS A 24 -2.97 -15.45 -11.10
C LYS A 24 -3.19 -16.65 -10.18
N LEU A 25 -2.46 -16.71 -9.07
CA LEU A 25 -2.51 -17.83 -8.14
C LEU A 25 -3.84 -17.91 -7.41
N MET A 26 -4.40 -16.79 -6.97
CA MET A 26 -5.70 -16.77 -6.27
C MET A 26 -6.85 -17.26 -7.17
N LEU A 27 -6.87 -16.87 -8.44
CA LEU A 27 -7.87 -17.36 -9.40
C LEU A 27 -7.66 -18.84 -9.72
N ARG A 28 -6.40 -19.25 -9.98
CA ARG A 28 -6.05 -20.65 -10.31
C ARG A 28 -6.31 -21.61 -9.16
N ALA A 29 -5.95 -21.23 -7.93
CA ALA A 29 -6.17 -22.04 -6.73
C ALA A 29 -7.65 -22.04 -6.26
N GLY A 30 -8.53 -21.29 -6.92
CA GLY A 30 -9.92 -21.21 -6.54
C GLY A 30 -10.14 -20.53 -5.19
N LEU A 31 -9.34 -19.50 -4.87
CA LEU A 31 -9.49 -18.70 -3.65
C LEU A 31 -10.51 -17.59 -3.84
N ILE A 32 -10.53 -16.99 -5.02
CA ILE A 32 -11.44 -15.90 -5.39
C ILE A 32 -12.11 -16.15 -6.74
N ARG A 33 -13.23 -15.46 -6.97
CA ARG A 33 -13.92 -15.39 -8.25
C ARG A 33 -14.25 -13.94 -8.57
N LYS A 34 -13.86 -13.47 -9.75
CA LYS A 34 -14.19 -12.14 -10.24
C LYS A 34 -15.68 -12.06 -10.60
N LEU A 35 -16.36 -11.02 -10.13
CA LEU A 35 -17.73 -10.65 -10.51
C LEU A 35 -17.73 -9.49 -11.51
N ALA A 36 -16.94 -8.47 -11.23
CA ALA A 36 -16.73 -7.31 -12.10
C ALA A 36 -15.32 -6.75 -11.87
N ALA A 37 -14.94 -5.71 -12.60
CA ALA A 37 -13.66 -5.02 -12.38
C ALA A 37 -13.56 -4.48 -10.93
N GLY A 38 -12.59 -4.99 -10.18
CA GLY A 38 -12.37 -4.61 -8.78
C GLY A 38 -13.39 -5.18 -7.78
N ILE A 39 -14.20 -6.17 -8.17
CA ILE A 39 -15.20 -6.82 -7.31
C ILE A 39 -15.02 -8.33 -7.37
N TYR A 40 -14.77 -8.95 -6.20
CA TYR A 40 -14.44 -10.37 -6.07
C TYR A 40 -15.26 -11.07 -4.98
N SER A 41 -15.68 -12.31 -5.24
CA SER A 41 -16.16 -13.22 -4.22
C SER A 41 -15.04 -14.08 -3.69
N TYR A 42 -14.98 -14.31 -2.38
CA TYR A 42 -14.05 -15.24 -1.74
C TYR A 42 -14.68 -16.63 -1.68
N LEU A 43 -14.00 -17.62 -2.27
CA LEU A 43 -14.42 -19.02 -2.23
C LEU A 43 -13.95 -19.68 -0.91
N PRO A 44 -14.38 -20.89 -0.56
CA PRO A 44 -14.16 -21.47 0.77
C PRO A 44 -12.71 -21.43 1.26
N LEU A 45 -11.73 -21.73 0.42
CA LEU A 45 -10.32 -21.68 0.80
C LEU A 45 -9.84 -20.23 1.01
N GLY A 46 -10.22 -19.32 0.12
CA GLY A 46 -9.87 -17.90 0.22
C GLY A 46 -10.49 -17.24 1.44
N LEU A 47 -11.78 -17.52 1.71
CA LEU A 47 -12.46 -17.02 2.91
C LEU A 47 -11.80 -17.54 4.18
N ARG A 48 -11.40 -18.82 4.20
CA ARG A 48 -10.75 -19.43 5.36
C ARG A 48 -9.40 -18.75 5.69
N THR A 49 -8.60 -18.45 4.68
CA THR A 49 -7.35 -17.69 4.87
C THR A 49 -7.63 -16.26 5.31
N LEU A 50 -8.58 -15.59 4.68
CA LEU A 50 -8.99 -14.23 5.04
C LEU A 50 -9.42 -14.14 6.52
N GLN A 51 -10.24 -15.08 7.00
CA GLN A 51 -10.66 -15.15 8.41
C GLN A 51 -9.49 -15.36 9.38
N LYS A 52 -8.43 -16.07 8.97
CA LYS A 52 -7.21 -16.19 9.79
C LYS A 52 -6.44 -14.88 9.85
N VAL A 53 -6.36 -14.13 8.76
CA VAL A 53 -5.77 -12.78 8.75
C VAL A 53 -6.58 -11.87 9.67
N GLU A 54 -7.91 -11.85 9.56
CA GLU A 54 -8.80 -11.09 10.45
C GLU A 54 -8.60 -11.47 11.92
N GLN A 55 -8.46 -12.75 12.21
CA GLN A 55 -8.27 -13.24 13.59
C GLN A 55 -6.95 -12.77 14.20
N ILE A 56 -5.85 -12.83 13.44
CA ILE A 56 -4.56 -12.29 13.89
C ILE A 56 -4.65 -10.79 14.16
N VAL A 57 -5.30 -10.04 13.27
CA VAL A 57 -5.53 -8.61 13.46
C VAL A 57 -6.34 -8.34 14.72
N ARG A 58 -7.43 -9.08 14.92
CA ARG A 58 -8.31 -8.94 16.11
C ARG A 58 -7.56 -9.19 17.40
N GLU A 59 -6.82 -10.28 17.48
CA GLU A 59 -6.03 -10.64 18.67
C GLU A 59 -5.02 -9.56 19.05
N GLU A 60 -4.31 -9.00 18.08
CA GLU A 60 -3.32 -7.96 18.37
C GLU A 60 -3.95 -6.61 18.70
N MET A 61 -5.10 -6.29 18.12
CA MET A 61 -5.87 -5.09 18.49
C MET A 61 -6.42 -5.19 19.91
N ASP A 62 -6.99 -6.34 20.29
CA ASP A 62 -7.49 -6.61 21.64
C ASP A 62 -6.34 -6.59 22.65
N ASN A 63 -5.20 -7.20 22.33
CA ASN A 63 -3.98 -7.17 23.18
C ASN A 63 -3.43 -5.74 23.35
N ALA A 64 -3.64 -4.85 22.38
CA ALA A 64 -3.30 -3.44 22.49
C ALA A 64 -4.32 -2.62 23.31
N GLY A 65 -5.42 -3.26 23.77
CA GLY A 65 -6.49 -2.64 24.56
C GLY A 65 -7.51 -1.88 23.73
N ALA A 66 -7.58 -2.11 22.41
CA ALA A 66 -8.63 -1.57 21.57
C ALA A 66 -9.92 -2.38 21.70
N GLN A 67 -11.07 -1.76 21.42
CA GLN A 67 -12.39 -2.36 21.55
C GLN A 67 -13.04 -2.50 20.18
N GLU A 68 -13.44 -3.73 19.84
CA GLU A 68 -14.12 -4.02 18.57
C GLU A 68 -15.58 -3.57 18.62
N LEU A 69 -16.03 -2.94 17.54
CA LEU A 69 -17.43 -2.65 17.25
C LEU A 69 -17.68 -2.84 15.76
N LEU A 70 -18.92 -2.74 15.31
CA LEU A 70 -19.27 -2.84 13.91
C LEU A 70 -20.22 -1.71 13.52
N MET A 71 -19.74 -0.79 12.69
CA MET A 71 -20.51 0.31 12.13
C MET A 71 -21.35 -0.16 10.94
N SER A 72 -22.33 0.65 10.54
CA SER A 72 -23.04 0.46 9.27
C SER A 72 -22.10 0.72 8.08
N ALA A 73 -22.28 0.01 6.98
CA ALA A 73 -21.59 0.26 5.72
C ALA A 73 -22.38 1.26 4.84
N LEU A 74 -23.70 1.31 4.99
CA LEU A 74 -24.57 2.31 4.36
C LEU A 74 -24.68 3.51 5.30
N LEU A 75 -24.21 4.66 4.87
CA LEU A 75 -24.01 5.84 5.70
C LEU A 75 -24.80 7.04 5.19
N PRO A 76 -25.49 7.79 6.07
CA PRO A 76 -26.08 9.06 5.71
C PRO A 76 -24.99 10.11 5.40
N ALA A 77 -25.29 11.05 4.50
CA ALA A 77 -24.32 12.03 4.01
C ALA A 77 -23.91 13.08 5.05
N GLU A 78 -24.75 13.34 6.05
CA GLU A 78 -24.65 14.51 6.96
C GLU A 78 -23.30 14.59 7.67
N ALA A 79 -22.75 13.44 8.13
CA ALA A 79 -21.48 13.42 8.83
C ALA A 79 -20.30 13.81 7.91
N TYR A 80 -20.31 13.30 6.67
CA TYR A 80 -19.32 13.66 5.67
C TYR A 80 -19.46 15.09 5.15
N GLN A 81 -20.68 15.60 5.07
CA GLN A 81 -20.95 17.00 4.74
C GLN A 81 -20.41 17.93 5.84
N ALA A 82 -20.62 17.56 7.11
CA ALA A 82 -20.12 18.34 8.24
C ALA A 82 -18.58 18.39 8.30
N SER A 83 -17.89 17.32 7.93
CA SER A 83 -16.42 17.28 7.85
C SER A 83 -15.85 17.90 6.56
N GLY A 84 -16.70 18.24 5.59
CA GLY A 84 -16.32 18.68 4.23
C GLY A 84 -15.86 17.54 3.31
N ARG A 85 -15.76 16.30 3.80
CA ARG A 85 -15.22 15.19 3.01
C ARG A 85 -16.19 14.65 1.97
N TRP A 86 -17.47 15.04 2.02
CA TRP A 86 -18.44 14.67 0.97
C TRP A 86 -18.01 15.17 -0.41
N GLU A 87 -17.44 16.39 -0.49
CA GLU A 87 -16.91 16.94 -1.75
C GLU A 87 -15.49 16.44 -2.03
N VAL A 88 -14.63 16.37 -1.02
CA VAL A 88 -13.22 15.95 -1.16
C VAL A 88 -13.08 14.54 -1.73
N PHE A 89 -13.95 13.59 -1.36
CA PHE A 89 -13.93 12.26 -1.97
C PHE A 89 -14.36 12.25 -3.45
N GLY A 90 -15.09 13.26 -3.88
CA GLY A 90 -15.49 13.41 -5.27
C GLY A 90 -16.11 12.15 -5.89
N PRO A 91 -15.61 11.71 -7.05
CA PRO A 91 -16.08 10.50 -7.74
C PRO A 91 -15.62 9.18 -7.08
N SER A 92 -14.66 9.22 -6.15
CA SER A 92 -14.19 8.01 -5.46
C SER A 92 -15.17 7.47 -4.42
N MET A 93 -16.23 8.22 -4.08
CA MET A 93 -17.26 7.80 -3.16
C MET A 93 -18.49 7.28 -3.91
N PHE A 94 -18.97 6.07 -3.57
CA PHE A 94 -20.27 5.58 -4.05
C PHE A 94 -21.40 6.35 -3.37
N LYS A 95 -21.89 7.39 -4.03
CA LYS A 95 -23.00 8.24 -3.57
C LYS A 95 -24.33 7.73 -4.15
N MET A 96 -25.40 7.76 -3.36
CA MET A 96 -26.72 7.31 -3.76
C MET A 96 -27.82 8.06 -3.02
N LYS A 97 -29.06 7.93 -3.49
CA LYS A 97 -30.25 8.47 -2.82
C LYS A 97 -31.18 7.34 -2.36
N ASP A 98 -31.80 7.54 -1.21
CA ASP A 98 -32.86 6.66 -0.77
C ASP A 98 -34.21 6.99 -1.46
N ARG A 99 -35.26 6.25 -1.11
CA ARG A 99 -36.62 6.46 -1.68
C ARG A 99 -37.24 7.82 -1.36
N ASN A 100 -36.70 8.52 -0.35
CA ASN A 100 -37.14 9.85 0.08
C ASN A 100 -36.22 10.96 -0.40
N ASP A 101 -35.35 10.67 -1.40
CA ASP A 101 -34.39 11.59 -2.00
C ASP A 101 -33.31 12.11 -1.01
N ARG A 102 -33.01 11.36 0.06
CA ARG A 102 -31.96 11.68 1.02
C ARG A 102 -30.64 11.08 0.53
N ASP A 103 -29.56 11.83 0.71
CA ASP A 103 -28.22 11.44 0.29
C ASP A 103 -27.61 10.41 1.25
N PHE A 104 -27.05 9.36 0.66
CA PHE A 104 -26.31 8.28 1.31
C PHE A 104 -25.04 7.95 0.55
N CYS A 105 -24.10 7.27 1.21
CA CYS A 105 -22.95 6.66 0.55
C CYS A 105 -22.65 5.28 1.12
N LEU A 106 -21.87 4.49 0.37
CA LEU A 106 -21.16 3.34 0.92
C LEU A 106 -19.85 3.82 1.57
N GLY A 107 -19.58 3.38 2.79
CA GLY A 107 -18.48 3.89 3.60
C GLY A 107 -17.08 3.64 3.00
N PRO A 108 -16.36 4.68 2.58
CA PRO A 108 -14.95 4.56 2.15
C PRO A 108 -14.00 4.45 3.34
N THR A 109 -14.36 5.02 4.48
CA THR A 109 -13.69 5.04 5.79
C THR A 109 -14.69 5.56 6.84
N HIS A 110 -14.39 5.63 8.13
CA HIS A 110 -15.40 5.89 9.16
C HIS A 110 -14.99 6.88 10.27
N GLU A 111 -14.06 7.81 10.01
CA GLU A 111 -13.62 8.80 11.00
C GLU A 111 -14.81 9.55 11.62
N GLU A 112 -15.72 10.02 10.77
CA GLU A 112 -16.88 10.80 11.17
C GLU A 112 -17.83 9.99 12.08
N LEU A 113 -18.08 8.74 11.72
CA LEU A 113 -19.04 7.90 12.43
C LEU A 113 -18.51 7.47 13.81
N PHE A 114 -17.21 7.15 13.89
CA PHE A 114 -16.58 6.88 15.17
C PHE A 114 -16.57 8.12 16.07
N THR A 115 -16.26 9.29 15.52
CA THR A 115 -16.34 10.58 16.25
C THR A 115 -17.74 10.81 16.80
N GLN A 116 -18.77 10.61 15.98
CA GLN A 116 -20.18 10.77 16.38
C GLN A 116 -20.58 9.78 17.49
N THR A 117 -20.14 8.52 17.39
CA THR A 117 -20.39 7.50 18.42
C THR A 117 -19.78 7.90 19.76
N VAL A 118 -18.58 8.48 19.76
CA VAL A 118 -17.93 8.98 20.98
C VAL A 118 -18.67 10.19 21.55
N ILE A 119 -19.12 11.15 20.72
CA ILE A 119 -19.96 12.28 21.13
C ILE A 119 -21.19 11.81 21.88
N ASP A 120 -21.88 10.80 21.36
CA ASP A 120 -23.14 10.31 21.92
C ASP A 120 -22.94 9.49 23.20
N SER A 121 -21.81 8.81 23.35
CA SER A 121 -21.58 7.79 24.37
C SER A 121 -20.67 8.22 25.51
N VAL A 122 -19.66 9.07 25.26
CA VAL A 122 -18.60 9.40 26.24
C VAL A 122 -18.93 10.70 26.95
N ARG A 123 -18.90 10.67 28.27
CA ARG A 123 -19.32 11.82 29.12
C ARG A 123 -18.23 12.36 30.04
N SER A 124 -17.13 11.64 30.22
CA SER A 124 -16.13 11.95 31.24
C SER A 124 -14.71 11.80 30.71
N TYR A 125 -13.81 12.71 31.14
CA TYR A 125 -12.38 12.58 30.87
C TYR A 125 -11.77 11.25 31.33
N LYS A 126 -12.39 10.58 32.32
CA LYS A 126 -11.94 9.30 32.85
C LYS A 126 -12.08 8.13 31.87
N GLU A 127 -12.84 8.34 30.80
CA GLU A 127 -13.05 7.34 29.74
C GLU A 127 -11.98 7.41 28.65
N TYR A 128 -11.14 8.45 28.68
CA TYR A 128 -9.97 8.61 27.80
C TYR A 128 -8.66 8.17 28.50
N PRO A 129 -7.64 7.68 27.78
CA PRO A 129 -7.66 7.42 26.33
C PRO A 129 -8.49 6.17 25.98
N MET A 130 -9.08 6.14 24.80
CA MET A 130 -9.74 4.95 24.27
C MET A 130 -9.37 4.73 22.81
N THR A 131 -9.38 3.47 22.40
CA THR A 131 -9.23 3.09 21.00
C THR A 131 -10.37 2.15 20.61
N LEU A 132 -11.08 2.51 19.56
CA LEU A 132 -12.18 1.73 19.00
C LEU A 132 -11.78 1.26 17.61
N TYR A 133 -12.18 0.04 17.20
CA TYR A 133 -11.87 -0.47 15.88
C TYR A 133 -12.99 -1.34 15.32
N GLN A 134 -12.97 -1.53 14.00
CA GLN A 134 -13.80 -2.50 13.31
C GLN A 134 -12.99 -3.25 12.25
N ILE A 135 -13.50 -4.41 11.84
CA ILE A 135 -13.10 -5.10 10.62
C ILE A 135 -14.34 -5.12 9.72
N GLN A 136 -14.33 -4.31 8.64
CA GLN A 136 -15.52 -3.99 7.88
C GLN A 136 -15.21 -3.82 6.40
N HIS A 137 -16.19 -4.13 5.55
CA HIS A 137 -16.15 -3.79 4.13
C HIS A 137 -16.04 -2.27 3.93
N LYS A 138 -15.19 -1.87 3.01
CA LYS A 138 -15.04 -0.50 2.51
C LYS A 138 -15.29 -0.48 1.01
N TYR A 139 -15.77 0.67 0.56
CA TYR A 139 -16.18 0.86 -0.82
C TYR A 139 -15.55 2.13 -1.37
N ARG A 140 -14.78 1.98 -2.46
CA ARG A 140 -14.19 3.12 -3.18
C ARG A 140 -14.41 2.91 -4.67
N ASP A 141 -14.99 3.88 -5.35
CA ASP A 141 -15.20 3.79 -6.80
C ASP A 141 -13.89 4.07 -7.54
N GLU A 142 -12.98 3.10 -7.45
CA GLU A 142 -11.70 3.15 -8.12
C GLU A 142 -11.89 3.25 -9.64
N GLY A 143 -11.36 4.32 -10.23
CA GLY A 143 -11.47 4.55 -11.67
C GLY A 143 -10.72 3.48 -12.50
N ARG A 144 -9.62 2.95 -11.96
CA ARG A 144 -8.80 1.90 -12.60
C ARG A 144 -8.46 0.78 -11.61
N PRO A 145 -9.42 -0.07 -11.23
CA PRO A 145 -9.15 -1.21 -10.38
C PRO A 145 -8.21 -2.19 -11.11
N ARG A 146 -7.14 -2.62 -10.42
CA ARG A 146 -6.10 -3.48 -11.00
C ARG A 146 -5.48 -4.37 -9.93
N PHE A 147 -4.68 -5.35 -10.36
CA PHE A 147 -3.93 -6.22 -9.47
C PHE A 147 -4.80 -7.06 -8.52
N GLY A 148 -5.97 -7.51 -9.00
CA GLY A 148 -6.88 -8.36 -8.22
C GLY A 148 -7.44 -7.63 -7.00
N ILE A 149 -7.18 -8.20 -5.81
CA ILE A 149 -7.65 -7.64 -4.54
C ILE A 149 -6.69 -6.62 -3.91
N ILE A 150 -5.58 -6.28 -4.55
CA ILE A 150 -4.66 -5.22 -4.07
C ILE A 150 -5.32 -3.85 -4.21
N ARG A 151 -5.94 -3.58 -5.39
CA ARG A 151 -6.66 -2.33 -5.65
C ARG A 151 -8.05 -2.63 -6.21
N SER A 152 -8.99 -2.84 -5.31
CA SER A 152 -10.37 -3.23 -5.59
C SER A 152 -11.36 -2.15 -5.15
N ARG A 153 -12.60 -2.22 -5.67
CA ARG A 153 -13.70 -1.31 -5.33
C ARG A 153 -14.40 -1.68 -4.04
N GLU A 154 -14.39 -2.96 -3.69
CA GLU A 154 -14.86 -3.49 -2.43
C GLU A 154 -13.74 -4.30 -1.79
N PHE A 155 -13.43 -4.02 -0.52
CA PHE A 155 -12.35 -4.67 0.23
C PHE A 155 -12.65 -4.66 1.73
N ILE A 156 -11.96 -5.51 2.49
CA ILE A 156 -12.07 -5.54 3.94
C ILE A 156 -10.88 -4.78 4.53
N MET A 157 -11.20 -3.85 5.42
CA MET A 157 -10.23 -3.05 6.16
C MET A 157 -10.47 -3.21 7.67
N LYS A 158 -9.40 -3.32 8.45
CA LYS A 158 -9.43 -2.96 9.86
C LYS A 158 -9.15 -1.47 9.94
N ASP A 159 -10.07 -0.73 10.43
CA ASP A 159 -9.90 0.68 10.76
C ASP A 159 -10.11 0.91 12.25
N ALA A 160 -9.13 1.56 12.87
CA ALA A 160 -9.15 1.90 14.29
C ALA A 160 -8.95 3.39 14.48
N TYR A 161 -9.51 3.91 15.57
CA TYR A 161 -9.48 5.32 15.92
C TYR A 161 -9.17 5.47 17.40
N SER A 162 -8.13 6.23 17.73
CA SER A 162 -7.86 6.62 19.11
C SER A 162 -8.42 7.99 19.41
N PHE A 163 -8.81 8.17 20.67
CA PHE A 163 -9.36 9.41 21.22
C PHE A 163 -8.57 9.75 22.48
N ASP A 164 -7.92 10.90 22.48
CA ASP A 164 -6.99 11.36 23.51
C ASP A 164 -7.28 12.81 23.90
N LEU A 165 -6.90 13.21 25.12
CA LEU A 165 -7.10 14.60 25.61
C LEU A 165 -5.84 15.46 25.52
N THR A 166 -4.69 14.86 25.23
CA THR A 166 -3.39 15.53 25.11
C THR A 166 -2.57 14.96 23.95
N GLU A 167 -1.63 15.73 23.43
CA GLU A 167 -0.70 15.26 22.39
C GLU A 167 0.15 14.07 22.88
N GLU A 168 0.58 14.09 24.16
CA GLU A 168 1.34 12.97 24.74
C GLU A 168 0.47 11.72 24.87
N GLY A 169 -0.85 11.87 25.04
CA GLY A 169 -1.83 10.78 24.98
C GLY A 169 -1.87 10.18 23.59
N LEU A 170 -2.04 11.02 22.56
CA LEU A 170 -2.00 10.61 21.16
C LEU A 170 -0.70 9.89 20.81
N ASP A 171 0.46 10.41 21.25
CA ASP A 171 1.76 9.78 21.01
C ASP A 171 1.83 8.36 21.60
N LYS A 172 1.29 8.16 22.79
CA LYS A 172 1.21 6.83 23.42
C LYS A 172 0.25 5.90 22.70
N SER A 173 -0.92 6.39 22.29
CA SER A 173 -1.88 5.62 21.50
C SER A 173 -1.31 5.24 20.14
N TYR A 174 -0.63 6.17 19.49
CA TYR A 174 0.07 5.94 18.22
C TYR A 174 1.16 4.85 18.35
N GLN A 175 2.01 4.94 19.39
CA GLN A 175 3.07 3.96 19.61
C GLN A 175 2.50 2.55 19.90
N LYS A 176 1.41 2.44 20.65
CA LYS A 176 0.73 1.14 20.88
C LYS A 176 0.24 0.53 19.57
N MET A 177 -0.31 1.33 18.66
CA MET A 177 -0.77 0.87 17.36
C MET A 177 0.39 0.51 16.45
N TYR A 178 1.47 1.28 16.45
CA TYR A 178 2.72 0.95 15.75
C TYR A 178 3.25 -0.43 16.16
N ASP A 179 3.35 -0.68 17.48
CA ASP A 179 3.84 -1.95 18.02
C ASP A 179 2.89 -3.12 17.69
N ALA A 180 1.57 -2.88 17.73
CA ALA A 180 0.57 -3.88 17.33
C ALA A 180 0.69 -4.23 15.84
N TYR A 181 0.92 -3.23 14.98
CA TYR A 181 1.14 -3.44 13.55
C TYR A 181 2.38 -4.28 13.26
N CYS A 182 3.50 -3.99 13.94
CA CYS A 182 4.70 -4.80 13.83
C CYS A 182 4.42 -6.28 14.17
N ARG A 183 3.65 -6.54 15.24
CA ARG A 183 3.28 -7.92 15.60
C ARG A 183 2.34 -8.56 14.59
N ILE A 184 1.32 -7.83 14.11
CA ILE A 184 0.39 -8.32 13.09
C ILE A 184 1.15 -8.77 11.86
N PHE A 185 1.96 -7.90 11.26
CA PHE A 185 2.62 -8.19 9.99
C PHE A 185 3.70 -9.28 10.12
N ASN A 186 4.40 -9.35 11.26
CA ASN A 186 5.29 -10.47 11.57
C ASN A 186 4.53 -11.81 11.65
N ARG A 187 3.38 -11.83 12.33
CA ARG A 187 2.52 -13.03 12.42
C ARG A 187 1.91 -13.44 11.09
N LEU A 188 1.69 -12.48 10.20
CA LEU A 188 1.26 -12.73 8.82
C LEU A 188 2.41 -13.24 7.92
N GLY A 189 3.64 -13.29 8.42
CA GLY A 189 4.83 -13.71 7.67
C GLY A 189 5.22 -12.75 6.56
N LEU A 190 4.95 -11.45 6.74
CA LEU A 190 5.30 -10.41 5.78
C LEU A 190 6.67 -9.80 6.11
N ASP A 191 7.52 -9.66 5.08
CA ASP A 191 8.70 -8.80 5.14
C ASP A 191 8.28 -7.37 4.78
N PHE A 192 8.30 -6.48 5.77
CA PHE A 192 7.79 -5.12 5.65
C PHE A 192 8.77 -4.07 6.15
N THR A 193 8.58 -2.85 5.71
CA THR A 193 9.29 -1.67 6.18
C THR A 193 8.26 -0.59 6.54
N ILE A 194 8.41 0.05 7.69
CA ILE A 194 7.59 1.22 8.06
C ILE A 194 8.30 2.46 7.54
N VAL A 195 7.57 3.26 6.77
CA VAL A 195 8.09 4.45 6.10
C VAL A 195 7.33 5.69 6.53
N ASP A 196 8.02 6.82 6.66
CA ASP A 196 7.36 8.10 6.85
C ASP A 196 6.61 8.48 5.57
N ALA A 197 5.38 8.99 5.72
CA ALA A 197 4.46 9.26 4.63
C ALA A 197 3.85 10.66 4.70
N ASP A 198 3.34 11.15 3.58
CA ASP A 198 2.48 12.33 3.56
C ASP A 198 1.07 11.97 4.07
N SER A 199 0.46 12.88 4.84
CA SER A 199 -0.87 12.63 5.42
C SER A 199 -2.02 12.82 4.44
N GLY A 200 -1.79 13.45 3.30
CA GLY A 200 -2.75 13.65 2.22
C GLY A 200 -4.09 14.23 2.66
N ALA A 201 -5.17 13.75 2.05
CA ALA A 201 -6.54 14.17 2.36
C ALA A 201 -7.00 13.83 3.80
N MET A 202 -6.35 12.87 4.46
CA MET A 202 -6.63 12.54 5.86
C MET A 202 -6.28 13.70 6.79
N GLY A 203 -5.17 14.42 6.48
CA GLY A 203 -4.66 15.52 7.29
C GLY A 203 -3.96 15.04 8.55
N GLY A 204 -3.61 15.99 9.42
CA GLY A 204 -2.90 15.71 10.66
C GLY A 204 -1.43 16.10 10.62
N SER A 205 -0.69 15.79 11.71
CA SER A 205 0.69 16.25 11.91
C SER A 205 1.75 15.22 11.50
N GLY A 206 1.36 13.98 11.18
CA GLY A 206 2.28 12.93 10.76
C GLY A 206 1.58 11.61 10.45
N SER A 207 2.20 10.84 9.57
CA SER A 207 1.72 9.52 9.21
C SER A 207 2.87 8.59 8.84
N GLN A 208 2.64 7.28 8.98
CA GLN A 208 3.57 6.24 8.58
C GLN A 208 2.82 5.10 7.89
N GLU A 209 3.40 4.63 6.79
CA GLU A 209 2.89 3.49 6.02
C GLU A 209 3.67 2.23 6.32
N VAL A 210 2.99 1.10 6.30
CA VAL A 210 3.63 -0.22 6.33
C VAL A 210 3.68 -0.75 4.91
N MET A 211 4.89 -0.84 4.39
CA MET A 211 5.17 -1.19 3.02
C MET A 211 5.77 -2.58 2.90
N VAL A 212 5.14 -3.42 2.12
CA VAL A 212 5.67 -4.73 1.71
C VAL A 212 6.42 -4.56 0.41
N LYS A 213 7.75 -4.77 0.42
CA LYS A 213 8.58 -4.62 -0.79
C LYS A 213 8.15 -5.62 -1.85
N SER A 214 7.80 -5.11 -3.02
CA SER A 214 7.39 -5.92 -4.17
C SER A 214 7.59 -5.14 -5.47
N PRO A 215 8.13 -5.75 -6.53
CA PRO A 215 8.32 -5.07 -7.81
C PRO A 215 7.01 -4.65 -8.50
N ILE A 216 5.88 -5.20 -8.04
CA ILE A 216 4.54 -4.84 -8.54
C ILE A 216 3.86 -3.77 -7.68
N GLY A 217 4.54 -3.27 -6.62
CA GLY A 217 4.03 -2.21 -5.77
C GLY A 217 3.79 -0.94 -6.57
N GLU A 218 2.77 -0.18 -6.18
CA GLU A 218 2.41 1.08 -6.84
C GLU A 218 3.16 2.27 -6.24
N ASP A 219 3.57 2.16 -4.98
CA ASP A 219 4.16 3.26 -4.23
C ASP A 219 5.67 3.13 -4.13
N GLY A 220 6.38 4.19 -4.47
CA GLY A 220 7.83 4.25 -4.35
C GLY A 220 8.26 4.52 -2.92
N ILE A 221 9.27 3.78 -2.46
CA ILE A 221 9.89 3.98 -1.15
C ILE A 221 11.39 4.23 -1.29
N ALA A 222 11.88 5.17 -0.50
CA ALA A 222 13.30 5.46 -0.33
C ALA A 222 13.75 4.99 1.05
N TYR A 223 14.84 4.25 1.15
CA TYR A 223 15.34 3.72 2.41
C TYR A 223 16.86 3.65 2.48
N CYS A 224 17.38 3.66 3.70
CA CYS A 224 18.79 3.56 3.98
C CYS A 224 19.07 2.36 4.89
N ASP A 225 19.88 1.41 4.42
CA ASP A 225 20.22 0.20 5.20
C ASP A 225 21.12 0.50 6.41
N ASP A 226 21.87 1.63 6.38
CA ASP A 226 22.84 1.97 7.43
C ASP A 226 22.19 2.56 8.70
N CYS A 227 21.12 3.36 8.55
CA CYS A 227 20.54 4.10 9.69
C CYS A 227 19.06 3.88 9.91
N GLY A 228 18.41 3.07 9.06
CA GLY A 228 16.99 2.79 9.12
C GLY A 228 16.07 3.97 8.72
N TYR A 229 16.59 4.99 8.04
CA TYR A 229 15.75 6.00 7.40
C TYR A 229 14.89 5.33 6.33
N ALA A 230 13.58 5.61 6.34
CA ALA A 230 12.68 5.16 5.29
C ALA A 230 11.50 6.14 5.14
N ALA A 231 11.16 6.48 3.91
CA ALA A 231 10.02 7.35 3.58
C ALA A 231 9.44 6.95 2.22
N ASN A 232 8.15 7.21 1.99
CA ASN A 232 7.60 7.12 0.66
C ASN A 232 8.14 8.28 -0.22
N TYR A 233 8.01 8.17 -1.54
CA TYR A 233 8.55 9.21 -2.45
C TYR A 233 7.94 10.59 -2.19
N GLU A 234 6.68 10.65 -1.77
CA GLU A 234 5.97 11.88 -1.51
C GLU A 234 6.54 12.67 -0.33
N LYS A 235 7.09 11.94 0.66
CA LYS A 235 7.64 12.51 1.90
C LYS A 235 9.16 12.54 1.94
N ALA A 236 9.84 11.71 1.16
CA ALA A 236 11.29 11.55 1.22
C ALA A 236 12.03 12.88 1.00
N GLU A 237 12.83 13.29 1.98
CA GLU A 237 13.63 14.52 1.90
C GLU A 237 14.85 14.33 0.98
N CYS A 238 15.03 15.26 0.06
CA CYS A 238 16.14 15.26 -0.88
C CYS A 238 17.23 16.25 -0.43
N ILE A 239 18.40 15.72 -0.10
CA ILE A 239 19.57 16.54 0.17
C ILE A 239 20.16 17.03 -1.17
N PRO A 240 20.25 18.35 -1.39
CA PRO A 240 20.77 18.87 -2.65
C PRO A 240 22.25 18.50 -2.85
N GLN A 241 22.61 18.14 -4.07
CA GLN A 241 23.97 17.77 -4.46
C GLN A 241 24.49 18.71 -5.54
N GLU A 242 25.57 19.38 -5.23
CA GLU A 242 26.26 20.25 -6.19
C GLU A 242 26.86 19.42 -7.33
N LYS A 243 26.74 19.94 -8.55
CA LYS A 243 27.37 19.40 -9.75
C LYS A 243 28.36 20.41 -10.32
N PRO A 244 29.41 19.97 -11.03
CA PRO A 244 30.37 20.89 -11.67
C PRO A 244 29.64 21.86 -12.60
N SER A 245 29.96 23.14 -12.48
CA SER A 245 29.48 24.21 -13.36
C SER A 245 30.63 25.16 -13.69
N PRO A 246 30.58 25.90 -14.82
CA PRO A 246 31.57 26.90 -15.16
C PRO A 246 31.73 27.94 -14.05
N GLU A 247 32.95 28.43 -13.84
CA GLU A 247 33.25 29.47 -12.85
C GLU A 247 32.70 30.85 -13.29
N GLY A 248 32.24 31.62 -12.32
CA GLY A 248 31.71 32.97 -12.52
C GLY A 248 30.28 32.95 -13.13
N ASP A 249 29.70 34.13 -13.22
CA ASP A 249 28.37 34.33 -13.82
C ASP A 249 28.55 34.82 -15.25
N LEU A 250 28.44 33.94 -16.21
CA LEU A 250 28.53 34.27 -17.64
C LEU A 250 27.26 35.04 -18.10
N ASP A 251 27.39 35.74 -19.23
CA ASP A 251 26.24 36.42 -19.81
C ASP A 251 25.30 35.44 -20.52
N MET A 252 24.02 35.64 -20.31
CA MET A 252 22.97 34.82 -20.92
C MET A 252 23.02 34.92 -22.46
N GLU A 253 22.94 33.78 -23.12
CA GLU A 253 22.99 33.67 -24.58
C GLU A 253 21.78 32.87 -25.07
N LYS A 254 21.06 33.39 -26.06
CA LYS A 254 19.97 32.68 -26.73
C LYS A 254 20.50 31.84 -27.89
N ILE A 255 20.13 30.55 -27.90
CA ILE A 255 20.60 29.57 -28.86
C ILE A 255 19.42 28.90 -29.59
N HIS A 256 19.62 28.57 -30.87
CA HIS A 256 18.65 27.85 -31.69
C HIS A 256 18.83 26.35 -31.53
N THR A 257 17.78 25.64 -31.11
CA THR A 257 17.77 24.21 -30.78
C THR A 257 16.58 23.53 -31.44
N PRO A 258 16.56 23.44 -32.77
CA PRO A 258 15.41 22.98 -33.54
C PRO A 258 15.08 21.51 -33.22
N ASN A 259 13.80 21.22 -33.01
CA ASN A 259 13.27 19.88 -32.71
C ASN A 259 13.86 19.23 -31.43
N ALA A 260 14.41 20.00 -30.48
CA ALA A 260 14.93 19.50 -29.22
C ALA A 260 13.96 19.85 -28.07
N HIS A 261 12.97 18.99 -27.82
CA HIS A 261 11.88 19.18 -26.86
C HIS A 261 12.15 18.53 -25.50
N THR A 262 13.03 17.51 -25.49
CA THR A 262 13.37 16.74 -24.26
C THR A 262 14.81 16.99 -23.83
N ILE A 263 15.10 16.67 -22.57
CA ILE A 263 16.48 16.79 -22.06
C ILE A 263 17.43 15.88 -22.82
N GLU A 264 17.01 14.65 -23.20
CA GLU A 264 17.82 13.69 -23.95
C GLU A 264 18.18 14.22 -25.35
N GLU A 265 17.25 14.88 -26.01
CA GLU A 265 17.46 15.52 -27.31
C GLU A 265 18.45 16.71 -27.17
N LEU A 266 18.28 17.52 -26.11
CA LEU A 266 19.17 18.65 -25.81
C LEU A 266 20.58 18.21 -25.42
N VAL A 267 20.71 17.17 -24.61
CA VAL A 267 22.00 16.52 -24.26
C VAL A 267 22.73 16.11 -25.55
N SER A 268 22.02 15.46 -26.45
CA SER A 268 22.57 15.01 -27.73
C SER A 268 22.93 16.17 -28.65
N PHE A 269 22.06 17.19 -28.75
CA PHE A 269 22.22 18.33 -29.64
C PHE A 269 23.38 19.26 -29.20
N LEU A 270 23.48 19.53 -27.89
CA LEU A 270 24.48 20.45 -27.33
C LEU A 270 25.76 19.76 -26.84
N ASN A 271 25.81 18.41 -26.88
CA ASN A 271 26.88 17.60 -26.32
C ASN A 271 27.21 18.04 -24.88
N ALA A 272 26.16 18.13 -24.04
CA ALA A 272 26.22 18.55 -22.65
C ALA A 272 25.62 17.48 -21.74
N GLU A 273 25.96 17.50 -20.45
CA GLU A 273 25.40 16.56 -19.49
C GLU A 273 23.99 17.01 -19.03
N ALA A 274 23.10 16.06 -18.71
CA ALA A 274 21.73 16.35 -18.28
C ALA A 274 21.67 17.30 -17.05
N TYR A 275 22.66 17.23 -16.16
CA TYR A 275 22.74 18.10 -14.99
C TYR A 275 23.14 19.56 -15.32
N ASN A 276 23.49 19.88 -16.56
CA ASN A 276 23.70 21.27 -17.02
C ASN A 276 22.40 21.99 -17.38
N PHE A 277 21.30 21.28 -17.44
CA PHE A 277 19.97 21.80 -17.78
C PHE A 277 19.11 21.96 -16.54
N ALA A 278 18.19 22.91 -16.55
CA ALA A 278 17.07 22.99 -15.64
C ALA A 278 15.77 23.03 -16.45
N LYS A 279 14.91 22.02 -16.25
CA LYS A 279 13.62 21.94 -16.92
C LYS A 279 12.57 22.70 -16.14
N THR A 280 11.75 23.47 -16.86
CA THR A 280 10.64 24.25 -16.32
C THR A 280 9.34 23.61 -16.77
N ILE A 281 8.53 23.16 -15.81
CA ILE A 281 7.26 22.48 -16.06
C ILE A 281 6.13 23.36 -15.51
N ILE A 282 5.11 23.59 -16.33
CA ILE A 282 3.95 24.40 -15.95
C ILE A 282 2.87 23.50 -15.40
N TYR A 283 2.38 23.81 -14.20
CA TYR A 283 1.28 23.13 -13.53
C TYR A 283 0.09 24.05 -13.35
N LYS A 284 -1.09 23.48 -13.41
CA LYS A 284 -2.33 24.09 -12.96
C LYS A 284 -2.54 23.68 -11.50
N ALA A 285 -2.59 24.66 -10.60
CA ALA A 285 -2.85 24.51 -9.17
C ALA A 285 -4.17 25.24 -8.85
N ASP A 286 -5.24 24.51 -8.62
CA ASP A 286 -6.61 25.03 -8.53
C ASP A 286 -6.94 25.94 -9.74
N ASP A 287 -7.21 27.23 -9.52
CA ASP A 287 -7.50 28.21 -10.58
C ASP A 287 -6.26 28.98 -11.07
N LYS A 288 -5.06 28.62 -10.63
CA LYS A 288 -3.81 29.33 -10.94
C LYS A 288 -2.84 28.43 -11.69
N TYR A 289 -1.86 29.07 -12.34
CA TYR A 289 -0.74 28.36 -12.95
C TYR A 289 0.55 28.69 -12.20
N VAL A 290 1.41 27.69 -12.06
CA VAL A 290 2.72 27.78 -11.41
C VAL A 290 3.77 27.07 -12.27
N ALA A 291 5.01 27.51 -12.21
CA ALA A 291 6.14 26.85 -12.84
C ALA A 291 6.99 26.15 -11.77
N ALA A 292 7.32 24.88 -12.00
CA ALA A 292 8.26 24.12 -11.18
C ALA A 292 9.57 23.90 -11.96
N MET A 293 10.70 24.16 -11.31
CA MET A 293 12.01 23.95 -11.90
C MET A 293 12.80 22.89 -11.15
N VAL A 294 13.24 21.88 -11.86
CA VAL A 294 14.16 20.86 -11.37
C VAL A 294 15.35 20.70 -12.31
N ARG A 295 16.48 20.19 -11.82
CA ARG A 295 17.64 19.89 -12.66
C ARG A 295 17.26 18.88 -13.76
N GLY A 296 17.90 18.95 -14.92
CA GLY A 296 17.51 18.18 -16.09
C GLY A 296 17.48 16.66 -15.91
N ASP A 297 18.35 16.14 -15.01
CA ASP A 297 18.40 14.73 -14.63
C ASP A 297 17.45 14.33 -13.48
N ARG A 298 16.52 15.21 -13.09
CA ARG A 298 15.59 15.02 -11.96
C ARG A 298 14.14 15.18 -12.39
N GLU A 299 13.20 14.62 -11.60
CA GLU A 299 11.77 14.75 -11.81
C GLU A 299 11.10 15.54 -10.68
N VAL A 300 10.04 16.30 -11.04
CA VAL A 300 9.22 17.00 -10.05
C VAL A 300 8.44 15.99 -9.21
N ASN A 301 8.39 16.22 -7.90
CA ASN A 301 7.49 15.54 -7.00
C ASN A 301 6.20 16.37 -6.87
N GLU A 302 5.13 15.93 -7.51
CA GLU A 302 3.88 16.68 -7.58
C GLU A 302 3.23 16.87 -6.21
N VAL A 303 3.37 15.91 -5.28
CA VAL A 303 2.84 16.02 -3.91
C VAL A 303 3.60 17.09 -3.12
N LYS A 304 4.94 17.10 -3.19
CA LYS A 304 5.73 18.17 -2.55
C LYS A 304 5.40 19.54 -3.13
N LEU A 305 5.26 19.65 -4.44
CA LEU A 305 4.87 20.89 -5.10
C LEU A 305 3.45 21.32 -4.70
N LYS A 306 2.48 20.40 -4.70
CA LYS A 306 1.11 20.64 -4.26
C LYS A 306 1.06 21.22 -2.84
N ASN A 307 1.78 20.58 -1.92
CA ASN A 307 1.87 21.04 -0.52
C ASN A 307 2.54 22.42 -0.41
N LEU A 308 3.60 22.67 -1.18
CA LEU A 308 4.33 23.93 -1.18
C LEU A 308 3.47 25.10 -1.67
N VAL A 309 2.72 24.90 -2.76
CA VAL A 309 1.87 25.96 -3.34
C VAL A 309 0.53 26.12 -2.60
N GLY A 310 0.22 25.21 -1.66
CA GLY A 310 -1.04 25.22 -0.90
C GLY A 310 -2.26 24.91 -1.77
N CYS A 311 -2.09 24.09 -2.82
CA CYS A 311 -3.18 23.68 -3.70
C CYS A 311 -4.12 22.73 -2.96
N VAL A 312 -5.41 23.05 -2.96
CA VAL A 312 -6.45 22.32 -2.22
C VAL A 312 -7.00 21.14 -3.05
N ASP A 313 -7.34 21.40 -4.30
CA ASP A 313 -7.91 20.40 -5.20
C ASP A 313 -6.81 19.56 -5.87
N ASP A 314 -6.67 19.64 -7.18
CA ASP A 314 -5.69 18.86 -7.92
C ASP A 314 -4.59 19.74 -8.51
N LEU A 315 -3.35 19.24 -8.42
CA LEU A 315 -2.21 19.75 -9.17
C LEU A 315 -2.09 18.91 -10.43
N GLU A 316 -2.26 19.55 -11.58
CA GLU A 316 -2.23 18.89 -12.88
C GLU A 316 -1.21 19.55 -13.82
N LEU A 317 -0.61 18.76 -14.72
CA LEU A 317 0.17 19.35 -15.80
C LEU A 317 -0.71 20.29 -16.62
N ALA A 318 -0.20 21.48 -16.91
CA ALA A 318 -0.93 22.43 -17.75
C ALA A 318 -1.12 21.87 -19.18
N GLU A 319 -2.32 22.03 -19.70
CA GLU A 319 -2.63 21.66 -21.09
C GLU A 319 -1.69 22.35 -22.09
N PRO A 320 -1.25 21.70 -23.17
CA PRO A 320 -0.31 22.28 -24.14
C PRO A 320 -0.74 23.66 -24.68
N PHE A 321 -2.05 23.87 -24.84
CA PHE A 321 -2.59 25.16 -25.24
C PHE A 321 -2.32 26.25 -24.19
N MET A 322 -2.47 25.91 -22.89
CA MET A 322 -2.20 26.85 -21.79
C MET A 322 -0.70 27.11 -21.63
N VAL A 323 0.14 26.10 -21.79
CA VAL A 323 1.60 26.29 -21.83
C VAL A 323 1.96 27.32 -22.90
N ARG A 324 1.41 27.19 -24.11
CA ARG A 324 1.65 28.16 -25.19
C ARG A 324 1.12 29.56 -24.87
N GLN A 325 -0.02 29.69 -24.21
CA GLN A 325 -0.53 31.00 -23.79
C GLN A 325 0.37 31.68 -22.75
N ILE A 326 0.89 30.91 -21.78
CA ILE A 326 1.70 31.41 -20.68
C ILE A 326 3.11 31.73 -21.14
N THR A 327 3.74 30.85 -21.92
CA THR A 327 5.16 30.93 -22.30
C THR A 327 5.38 31.48 -23.72
N ASN A 328 4.35 31.57 -24.56
CA ASN A 328 4.44 31.85 -25.99
C ASN A 328 5.25 30.79 -26.79
N ALA A 329 5.46 29.60 -26.22
CA ALA A 329 6.22 28.49 -26.81
C ALA A 329 5.46 27.17 -26.74
N GLU A 330 5.88 26.22 -27.56
CA GLU A 330 5.41 24.83 -27.43
C GLU A 330 5.98 24.17 -26.18
N VAL A 331 5.36 23.05 -25.75
CA VAL A 331 5.86 22.21 -24.63
C VAL A 331 7.31 21.78 -24.95
N GLY A 332 8.18 21.86 -23.96
CA GLY A 332 9.61 21.57 -24.10
C GLY A 332 10.49 22.83 -24.14
N PHE A 333 9.91 24.01 -24.42
CA PHE A 333 10.66 25.27 -24.54
C PHE A 333 10.33 26.29 -23.44
N ALA A 334 9.57 25.88 -22.41
CA ALA A 334 9.30 26.72 -21.24
C ALA A 334 10.56 27.02 -20.43
N GLY A 335 10.70 28.23 -19.96
CA GLY A 335 11.81 28.67 -19.11
C GLY A 335 11.39 29.78 -18.15
N PRO A 336 12.22 30.09 -17.12
CA PRO A 336 11.85 31.02 -16.07
C PRO A 336 12.02 32.49 -16.46
N VAL A 337 12.80 32.79 -17.49
CA VAL A 337 13.15 34.17 -17.87
C VAL A 337 11.98 34.85 -18.53
N GLY A 338 11.48 35.93 -17.91
CA GLY A 338 10.35 36.69 -18.43
C GLY A 338 8.98 36.01 -18.27
N LEU A 339 8.89 34.97 -17.42
CA LEU A 339 7.65 34.27 -17.13
C LEU A 339 6.83 35.05 -16.09
N ASP A 340 5.55 35.28 -16.37
CA ASP A 340 4.63 36.08 -15.53
C ASP A 340 3.70 35.19 -14.68
N ILE A 341 4.26 34.10 -14.13
CA ILE A 341 3.61 33.23 -13.12
C ILE A 341 4.62 32.88 -12.03
N PRO A 342 4.17 32.45 -10.83
CA PRO A 342 5.07 32.02 -9.77
C PRO A 342 6.00 30.89 -10.22
N VAL A 343 7.31 31.01 -9.91
CA VAL A 343 8.34 30.04 -10.25
C VAL A 343 8.91 29.45 -8.98
N TYR A 344 8.67 28.17 -8.77
CA TYR A 344 9.20 27.37 -7.65
C TYR A 344 10.41 26.56 -8.11
N VAL A 345 11.50 26.67 -7.39
CA VAL A 345 12.81 26.14 -7.83
C VAL A 345 13.30 25.10 -6.84
N ASP A 346 13.74 23.95 -7.34
CA ASP A 346 14.38 22.94 -6.50
C ASP A 346 15.72 23.42 -5.93
N LYS A 347 16.05 22.96 -4.74
CA LYS A 347 17.30 23.30 -4.04
C LYS A 347 18.56 22.96 -4.87
N GLU A 348 18.54 21.90 -5.69
CA GLU A 348 19.67 21.56 -6.57
C GLU A 348 19.86 22.60 -7.69
N VAL A 349 18.76 23.11 -8.26
CA VAL A 349 18.83 24.17 -9.28
C VAL A 349 19.36 25.47 -8.68
N ALA A 350 19.02 25.77 -7.42
CA ALA A 350 19.54 26.95 -6.73
C ALA A 350 21.07 26.93 -6.51
N MET A 351 21.69 25.75 -6.58
CA MET A 351 23.17 25.58 -6.52
C MET A 351 23.82 25.63 -7.90
N MET A 352 23.05 25.56 -8.98
CA MET A 352 23.60 25.57 -10.33
C MET A 352 24.01 26.97 -10.75
N LYS A 353 25.01 27.03 -11.66
CA LYS A 353 25.43 28.22 -12.35
C LYS A 353 25.49 27.99 -13.85
N ASN A 354 25.22 29.06 -14.61
CA ASN A 354 25.36 29.07 -16.07
C ASN A 354 24.60 27.90 -16.75
N PHE A 355 23.41 27.58 -16.23
CA PHE A 355 22.61 26.44 -16.69
C PHE A 355 21.79 26.79 -17.95
N ILE A 356 21.26 25.75 -18.59
CA ILE A 356 20.49 25.84 -19.84
C ILE A 356 19.01 25.64 -19.51
N VAL A 357 18.15 26.52 -20.05
CA VAL A 357 16.69 26.48 -19.87
C VAL A 357 15.96 26.79 -21.17
N GLY A 358 14.67 26.51 -21.27
CA GLY A 358 13.82 26.99 -22.35
C GLY A 358 13.79 28.52 -22.43
N ALA A 359 13.62 29.07 -23.63
CA ALA A 359 13.63 30.50 -23.86
C ALA A 359 12.23 31.13 -24.05
N ASN A 360 11.15 30.40 -23.71
CA ASN A 360 9.77 30.80 -23.95
C ASN A 360 9.52 31.20 -25.45
N GLU A 361 10.22 30.52 -26.33
CA GLU A 361 10.11 30.61 -27.78
C GLU A 361 10.39 29.23 -28.37
N THR A 362 9.53 28.76 -29.29
CA THR A 362 9.68 27.45 -29.92
C THR A 362 11.03 27.33 -30.62
N ASP A 363 11.71 26.19 -30.47
CA ASP A 363 13.05 25.88 -30.98
C ASP A 363 14.19 26.76 -30.41
N MET A 364 13.98 27.39 -29.25
CA MET A 364 14.98 28.25 -28.62
C MET A 364 15.22 27.91 -27.16
N HIS A 365 16.50 27.97 -26.76
CA HIS A 365 16.92 27.87 -25.35
C HIS A 365 17.85 29.03 -24.97
N TYR A 366 17.95 29.30 -23.66
CA TYR A 366 19.00 30.17 -23.09
C TYR A 366 20.10 29.32 -22.47
N LYS A 367 21.35 29.66 -22.74
CA LYS A 367 22.54 29.22 -21.99
C LYS A 367 22.96 30.29 -20.98
N ASN A 368 23.76 29.86 -19.99
CA ASN A 368 24.38 30.72 -18.99
C ASN A 368 23.36 31.47 -18.13
N VAL A 369 22.21 30.84 -17.86
CA VAL A 369 21.20 31.44 -17.00
C VAL A 369 21.61 31.28 -15.54
N ASN A 370 21.43 32.33 -14.75
CA ASN A 370 21.76 32.38 -13.34
C ASN A 370 20.58 32.95 -12.52
N ILE A 371 20.32 32.32 -11.38
CA ILE A 371 19.29 32.79 -10.41
C ILE A 371 19.72 34.15 -9.86
N ASN A 372 18.76 35.05 -9.63
CA ASN A 372 18.93 36.42 -9.15
C ASN A 372 19.70 37.37 -10.11
N LYS A 373 20.22 36.88 -11.24
CA LYS A 373 20.75 37.69 -12.33
C LYS A 373 19.74 37.80 -13.48
N ASP A 374 19.25 36.67 -13.96
CA ASP A 374 18.40 36.58 -15.17
C ASP A 374 16.91 36.38 -14.83
N PHE A 375 16.61 35.81 -13.68
CA PHE A 375 15.26 35.70 -13.12
C PHE A 375 15.33 35.56 -11.59
N THR A 376 14.19 35.81 -10.92
CA THR A 376 14.05 35.64 -9.46
C THR A 376 12.98 34.59 -9.18
N PRO A 377 13.29 33.48 -8.45
CA PRO A 377 12.29 32.50 -8.07
C PRO A 377 11.31 33.08 -7.05
N THR A 378 10.09 32.56 -7.05
CA THR A 378 9.10 32.83 -5.99
C THR A 378 9.56 32.18 -4.68
N GLU A 379 9.99 30.93 -4.76
CA GLU A 379 10.53 30.20 -3.61
C GLU A 379 11.49 29.09 -4.06
N VAL A 380 12.48 28.79 -3.19
CA VAL A 380 13.40 27.67 -3.36
C VAL A 380 13.08 26.62 -2.31
N ALA A 381 12.69 25.41 -2.74
CA ALA A 381 12.28 24.33 -1.86
C ALA A 381 12.73 22.95 -2.37
N ASP A 382 12.57 21.92 -1.56
CA ASP A 382 12.72 20.53 -2.00
C ASP A 382 11.43 20.10 -2.74
N ILE A 383 11.48 20.10 -4.07
CA ILE A 383 10.34 19.75 -4.93
C ILE A 383 10.65 18.61 -5.90
N ARG A 384 11.80 17.97 -5.78
CA ARG A 384 12.16 16.83 -6.63
C ARG A 384 11.84 15.49 -6.02
N THR A 385 11.71 14.48 -6.86
CA THR A 385 11.61 13.09 -6.45
C THR A 385 13.00 12.57 -6.04
N ILE A 386 13.05 11.79 -4.97
CA ILE A 386 14.28 11.12 -4.51
C ILE A 386 14.61 9.93 -5.43
N GLU A 387 15.91 9.68 -5.63
CA GLU A 387 16.41 8.60 -6.49
C GLU A 387 17.44 7.72 -5.79
N THR A 388 17.63 6.51 -6.32
CA THR A 388 18.70 5.62 -5.86
C THR A 388 20.07 6.31 -6.01
N GLY A 389 20.85 6.31 -4.94
CA GLY A 389 22.17 6.96 -4.88
C GLY A 389 22.14 8.38 -4.32
N ASP A 390 20.96 8.96 -4.09
CA ASP A 390 20.85 10.22 -3.36
C ASP A 390 21.39 10.10 -1.93
N VAL A 391 21.74 11.21 -1.34
CA VAL A 391 22.30 11.27 0.03
C VAL A 391 21.19 11.12 1.06
N CYS A 392 21.36 10.17 1.97
CA CYS A 392 20.43 9.97 3.08
C CYS A 392 20.41 11.21 4.00
N PRO A 393 19.23 11.80 4.29
CA PRO A 393 19.11 13.00 5.12
C PRO A 393 19.54 12.77 6.57
N LYS A 394 19.54 11.51 7.04
CA LYS A 394 19.86 11.16 8.43
C LYS A 394 21.34 10.83 8.65
N CYS A 395 21.99 10.12 7.73
CA CYS A 395 23.37 9.64 7.95
C CYS A 395 24.36 9.95 6.83
N GLY A 396 23.91 10.56 5.72
CA GLY A 396 24.78 10.91 4.59
C GLY A 396 25.20 9.75 3.68
N LYS A 397 24.72 8.52 3.92
CA LYS A 397 24.99 7.34 3.07
C LYS A 397 24.07 7.32 1.86
N PRO A 398 24.37 6.53 0.80
CA PRO A 398 23.50 6.42 -0.35
C PRO A 398 22.12 5.83 -0.01
N ILE A 399 21.06 6.42 -0.55
CA ILE A 399 19.68 5.92 -0.50
C ILE A 399 19.51 4.78 -1.52
N LYS A 400 18.69 3.80 -1.16
CA LYS A 400 18.10 2.82 -2.06
C LYS A 400 16.63 3.10 -2.27
N THR A 401 16.12 2.72 -3.43
CA THR A 401 14.69 2.82 -3.73
C THR A 401 14.10 1.45 -4.07
N ALA A 402 12.81 1.27 -3.80
CA ALA A 402 12.06 0.08 -4.18
C ALA A 402 10.60 0.46 -4.41
N GLN A 403 9.85 -0.43 -5.07
CA GLN A 403 8.40 -0.38 -5.08
C GLN A 403 7.85 -1.15 -3.89
N GLY A 404 6.70 -0.73 -3.38
CA GLY A 404 6.04 -1.32 -2.23
C GLY A 404 4.53 -1.42 -2.39
N ILE A 405 3.94 -2.41 -1.71
CA ILE A 405 2.50 -2.53 -1.51
C ILE A 405 2.18 -2.00 -0.12
N GLU A 406 1.42 -0.91 -0.03
CA GLU A 406 0.93 -0.37 1.23
C GLU A 406 -0.11 -1.32 1.84
N VAL A 407 0.21 -1.96 2.96
CA VAL A 407 -0.69 -2.90 3.67
C VAL A 407 -1.33 -2.30 4.91
N GLY A 408 -0.77 -1.22 5.44
CA GLY A 408 -1.29 -0.50 6.59
C GLY A 408 -0.80 0.94 6.63
N HIS A 409 -1.57 1.80 7.28
CA HIS A 409 -1.27 3.22 7.43
C HIS A 409 -1.73 3.71 8.79
N ILE A 410 -0.92 4.49 9.48
CA ILE A 410 -1.20 5.05 10.80
C ILE A 410 -1.03 6.57 10.76
N PHE A 411 -1.98 7.30 11.36
CA PHE A 411 -2.07 8.76 11.27
C PHE A 411 -2.23 9.40 12.65
N LYS A 412 -1.62 10.56 12.85
CA LYS A 412 -1.94 11.53 13.89
C LYS A 412 -2.87 12.57 13.30
N LEU A 413 -4.19 12.39 13.43
CA LEU A 413 -5.20 13.27 12.81
C LEU A 413 -5.33 14.63 13.48
N GLY A 414 -4.90 14.75 14.75
CA GLY A 414 -5.14 15.95 15.55
C GLY A 414 -6.61 16.15 15.86
N THR A 415 -7.11 17.38 15.72
CA THR A 415 -8.49 17.75 16.06
C THR A 415 -9.42 17.92 14.86
N LYS A 416 -8.95 17.63 13.64
CA LYS A 416 -9.68 17.88 12.38
C LYS A 416 -11.15 17.43 12.42
N TYR A 417 -11.40 16.20 12.79
CA TYR A 417 -12.75 15.62 12.83
C TYR A 417 -13.50 16.01 14.10
N SER A 418 -12.80 16.09 15.22
CA SER A 418 -13.37 16.53 16.49
C SER A 418 -13.84 17.99 16.45
N ASP A 419 -13.10 18.87 15.80
CA ASP A 419 -13.52 20.26 15.61
C ASP A 419 -14.70 20.36 14.66
N ALA A 420 -14.67 19.65 13.53
CA ALA A 420 -15.75 19.67 12.55
C ALA A 420 -17.09 19.16 13.09
N LEU A 421 -17.05 18.12 13.94
CA LEU A 421 -18.24 17.47 14.50
C LEU A 421 -18.57 17.92 15.93
N GLY A 422 -17.71 18.73 16.57
CA GLY A 422 -17.93 19.27 17.91
C GLY A 422 -17.62 18.30 19.05
N LEU A 423 -16.72 17.31 18.85
CA LEU A 423 -16.31 16.39 19.91
C LEU A 423 -15.41 17.08 20.93
N LYS A 424 -15.96 17.36 22.10
CA LYS A 424 -15.29 17.99 23.24
C LYS A 424 -15.53 17.18 24.51
N SER A 425 -14.55 17.19 25.40
CA SER A 425 -14.66 16.60 26.74
C SER A 425 -14.18 17.58 27.79
N LEU A 426 -14.71 17.47 29.02
CA LEU A 426 -14.19 18.21 30.16
C LEU A 426 -12.92 17.50 30.66
N ASP A 427 -11.85 18.25 30.89
CA ASP A 427 -10.66 17.73 31.57
C ASP A 427 -10.90 17.64 33.12
N GLU A 428 -9.91 17.14 33.84
CA GLU A 428 -9.97 16.98 35.31
C GLU A 428 -10.18 18.30 36.07
N THR A 429 -9.93 19.44 35.43
CA THR A 429 -10.18 20.78 36.00
C THR A 429 -11.55 21.35 35.64
N GLY A 430 -12.35 20.62 34.87
CA GLY A 430 -13.65 21.05 34.36
C GLY A 430 -13.59 21.96 33.14
N LYS A 431 -12.42 22.11 32.51
CA LYS A 431 -12.25 22.92 31.30
C LYS A 431 -12.55 22.06 30.07
N SER A 432 -13.35 22.61 29.16
CA SER A 432 -13.65 21.96 27.87
C SER A 432 -12.42 21.93 26.95
N LYS A 433 -12.10 20.75 26.40
CA LYS A 433 -11.04 20.53 25.43
C LYS A 433 -11.59 19.77 24.22
N THR A 434 -11.12 20.11 23.03
CA THR A 434 -11.33 19.30 21.82
C THR A 434 -10.54 18.00 21.96
N VAL A 435 -11.16 16.88 21.64
CA VAL A 435 -10.53 15.55 21.69
C VAL A 435 -9.59 15.40 20.50
N ILE A 436 -8.42 14.80 20.74
CA ILE A 436 -7.37 14.58 19.73
C ILE A 436 -7.50 13.15 19.23
N MET A 437 -7.41 12.96 17.92
CA MET A 437 -7.66 11.66 17.27
C MET A 437 -6.44 11.13 16.54
N GLY A 438 -6.29 9.80 16.57
CA GLY A 438 -5.45 9.02 15.66
C GLY A 438 -6.32 8.11 14.79
N CYS A 439 -5.81 7.70 13.62
CA CYS A 439 -6.45 6.74 12.72
C CYS A 439 -5.44 5.69 12.28
N TYR A 440 -5.86 4.44 12.23
CA TYR A 440 -4.97 3.30 12.02
C TYR A 440 -5.64 2.25 11.13
N GLY A 441 -5.30 2.23 9.84
CA GLY A 441 -5.87 1.36 8.83
C GLY A 441 -4.99 0.15 8.47
N ILE A 442 -5.59 -1.02 8.27
CA ILE A 442 -4.96 -2.21 7.67
C ILE A 442 -5.88 -2.73 6.56
N GLY A 443 -5.35 -2.83 5.35
CA GLY A 443 -6.04 -3.50 4.24
C GLY A 443 -5.98 -5.02 4.40
N VAL A 444 -6.95 -5.61 5.10
CA VAL A 444 -6.95 -7.05 5.44
C VAL A 444 -6.89 -7.92 4.19
N THR A 445 -7.70 -7.59 3.19
CA THR A 445 -7.69 -8.29 1.89
C THR A 445 -6.40 -8.07 1.13
N ARG A 446 -5.80 -6.89 1.24
CA ARG A 446 -4.51 -6.56 0.63
C ARG A 446 -3.35 -7.34 1.26
N CYS A 447 -3.38 -7.56 2.58
CA CYS A 447 -2.41 -8.41 3.28
C CYS A 447 -2.38 -9.83 2.73
N LEU A 448 -3.55 -10.39 2.39
CA LEU A 448 -3.65 -11.71 1.78
C LEU A 448 -2.93 -11.77 0.44
N ALA A 449 -3.13 -10.78 -0.42
CA ALA A 449 -2.44 -10.70 -1.71
C ALA A 449 -0.94 -10.46 -1.55
N ALA A 450 -0.54 -9.58 -0.64
CA ALA A 450 0.87 -9.29 -0.35
C ALA A 450 1.62 -10.53 0.17
N ALA A 451 0.98 -11.34 1.02
CA ALA A 451 1.56 -12.61 1.49
C ALA A 451 1.82 -13.58 0.33
N ILE A 452 0.93 -13.65 -0.66
CA ILE A 452 1.13 -14.47 -1.85
C ILE A 452 2.23 -13.89 -2.76
N GLU A 453 2.29 -12.57 -2.94
CA GLU A 453 3.33 -11.94 -3.76
C GLU A 453 4.74 -12.21 -3.22
N GLN A 454 4.92 -12.27 -1.91
CA GLN A 454 6.21 -12.59 -1.30
C GLN A 454 6.50 -14.08 -1.19
N ASN A 455 5.47 -14.91 -1.14
CA ASN A 455 5.62 -16.34 -0.82
C ASN A 455 4.94 -17.22 -1.87
N ASN A 456 5.65 -17.47 -2.96
CA ASN A 456 5.21 -18.32 -4.07
C ASN A 456 6.39 -18.94 -4.81
N ASP A 457 6.11 -19.96 -5.62
CA ASP A 457 7.02 -20.53 -6.59
C ASP A 457 6.27 -20.89 -7.89
N GLU A 458 6.94 -21.52 -8.83
CA GLU A 458 6.38 -21.96 -10.11
C GLU A 458 5.21 -22.95 -9.96
N ASN A 459 5.12 -23.67 -8.84
CA ASN A 459 4.10 -24.68 -8.56
C ASN A 459 2.85 -24.08 -7.91
N GLY A 460 2.97 -22.96 -7.18
CA GLY A 460 1.84 -22.31 -6.52
C GLY A 460 2.22 -21.46 -5.31
N ILE A 461 1.27 -21.34 -4.39
CA ILE A 461 1.40 -20.53 -3.18
C ILE A 461 2.27 -21.25 -2.14
N ILE A 462 3.01 -20.47 -1.35
CA ILE A 462 3.73 -20.94 -0.16
C ILE A 462 3.19 -20.15 1.04
N TRP A 463 2.15 -20.66 1.70
CA TRP A 463 1.56 -19.94 2.82
C TRP A 463 2.46 -19.92 4.06
N PRO A 464 2.58 -18.76 4.74
CA PRO A 464 2.88 -18.74 6.15
C PRO A 464 1.90 -19.62 6.91
N VAL A 465 2.39 -20.49 7.81
CA VAL A 465 1.57 -21.49 8.50
C VAL A 465 0.40 -20.85 9.25
N SER A 466 0.62 -19.66 9.80
CA SER A 466 -0.39 -18.89 10.55
C SER A 466 -1.66 -18.59 9.78
N ILE A 467 -1.55 -18.39 8.45
CA ILE A 467 -2.68 -18.05 7.58
C ILE A 467 -3.02 -19.09 6.53
N ALA A 468 -2.29 -20.22 6.47
CA ALA A 468 -2.58 -21.30 5.53
C ALA A 468 -4.05 -21.79 5.69
N PRO A 469 -4.81 -22.01 4.60
CA PRO A 469 -6.21 -22.42 4.68
C PRO A 469 -6.39 -23.75 5.42
N TYR A 470 -5.44 -24.67 5.28
CA TYR A 470 -5.25 -25.88 6.03
C TYR A 470 -3.77 -26.12 6.25
N HIS A 471 -3.42 -26.75 7.39
CA HIS A 471 -2.03 -27.00 7.77
C HIS A 471 -1.42 -28.21 7.05
N ALA A 472 -2.25 -29.24 6.82
CA ALA A 472 -1.81 -30.47 6.18
C ALA A 472 -2.86 -31.02 5.21
N ILE A 473 -2.38 -31.83 4.25
CA ILE A 473 -3.24 -32.63 3.38
C ILE A 473 -2.80 -34.08 3.40
N VAL A 474 -3.76 -35.00 3.51
CA VAL A 474 -3.54 -36.44 3.40
C VAL A 474 -4.07 -36.93 2.07
N ILE A 475 -3.24 -37.62 1.30
CA ILE A 475 -3.54 -38.04 -0.08
C ILE A 475 -3.35 -39.55 -0.22
N PRO A 476 -4.41 -40.38 -0.30
CA PRO A 476 -4.31 -41.72 -0.81
C PRO A 476 -4.00 -41.68 -2.31
N VAL A 477 -2.93 -42.37 -2.74
CA VAL A 477 -2.51 -42.43 -4.15
C VAL A 477 -3.62 -43.01 -5.02
N ASN A 478 -4.29 -44.05 -4.51
CA ASN A 478 -5.45 -44.68 -5.12
C ASN A 478 -6.62 -44.74 -4.12
N SER A 479 -7.58 -43.82 -4.26
CA SER A 479 -8.76 -43.74 -3.39
C SER A 479 -9.73 -44.95 -3.56
N LYS A 480 -9.54 -45.84 -4.53
CA LYS A 480 -10.28 -47.08 -4.67
C LYS A 480 -9.61 -48.29 -3.98
N ASN A 481 -8.38 -48.13 -3.52
CA ASN A 481 -7.71 -49.16 -2.74
C ASN A 481 -8.15 -48.99 -1.27
N GLU A 482 -8.82 -50.01 -0.73
CA GLU A 482 -9.42 -49.96 0.63
C GLU A 482 -8.35 -49.73 1.69
N GLU A 483 -7.22 -50.44 1.64
CA GLU A 483 -6.11 -50.29 2.60
C GLU A 483 -5.54 -48.87 2.62
N GLN A 484 -5.26 -48.29 1.44
CA GLN A 484 -4.77 -46.90 1.37
C GLN A 484 -5.81 -45.90 1.90
N SER A 485 -7.09 -46.13 1.63
CA SER A 485 -8.17 -45.26 2.09
C SER A 485 -8.37 -45.35 3.60
N GLU A 486 -8.34 -46.53 4.18
CA GLU A 486 -8.47 -46.75 5.63
C GLU A 486 -7.29 -46.11 6.40
N ILE A 487 -6.06 -46.28 5.90
CA ILE A 487 -4.87 -45.67 6.49
C ILE A 487 -4.90 -44.15 6.35
N ALA A 488 -5.31 -43.64 5.18
CA ALA A 488 -5.45 -42.19 4.97
C ALA A 488 -6.50 -41.57 5.92
N GLU A 489 -7.63 -42.27 6.15
CA GLU A 489 -8.65 -41.90 7.14
C GLU A 489 -8.08 -41.87 8.57
N LYS A 490 -7.30 -42.90 8.93
CA LYS A 490 -6.66 -42.95 10.24
C LYS A 490 -5.71 -41.76 10.44
N VAL A 491 -4.79 -41.51 9.49
CA VAL A 491 -3.85 -40.37 9.55
C VAL A 491 -4.60 -39.04 9.62
N TYR A 492 -5.65 -38.87 8.81
CA TYR A 492 -6.52 -37.70 8.84
C TYR A 492 -7.16 -37.49 10.23
N ASN A 493 -7.70 -38.54 10.83
CA ASN A 493 -8.33 -38.46 12.13
C ASN A 493 -7.32 -38.23 13.26
N ASP A 494 -6.15 -38.84 13.20
CA ASP A 494 -5.05 -38.67 14.18
C ASP A 494 -4.55 -37.22 14.18
N LEU A 495 -4.32 -36.63 13.02
CA LEU A 495 -3.95 -35.22 12.88
C LEU A 495 -5.04 -34.28 13.43
N LYS A 496 -6.30 -34.58 13.11
CA LYS A 496 -7.45 -33.82 13.57
C LYS A 496 -7.60 -33.85 15.08
N ALA A 497 -7.39 -35.04 15.71
CA ALA A 497 -7.41 -35.20 17.16
C ALA A 497 -6.30 -34.39 17.86
N LYS A 498 -5.19 -34.12 17.18
CA LYS A 498 -4.08 -33.27 17.66
C LYS A 498 -4.28 -31.76 17.36
N GLY A 499 -5.47 -31.35 16.88
CA GLY A 499 -5.80 -29.95 16.61
C GLY A 499 -5.24 -29.41 15.28
N ILE A 500 -4.76 -30.28 14.38
CA ILE A 500 -4.27 -29.88 13.07
C ILE A 500 -5.46 -29.68 12.12
N GLU A 501 -5.49 -28.59 11.40
CA GLU A 501 -6.44 -28.36 10.32
C GLU A 501 -5.98 -29.12 9.09
N VAL A 502 -6.70 -30.20 8.76
CA VAL A 502 -6.28 -31.14 7.73
C VAL A 502 -7.33 -31.34 6.65
N LEU A 503 -6.86 -31.46 5.40
CA LEU A 503 -7.62 -31.92 4.25
C LEU A 503 -7.39 -33.42 4.01
N LEU A 504 -8.41 -34.12 3.56
CA LEU A 504 -8.29 -35.47 3.00
C LEU A 504 -8.67 -35.41 1.52
N ASP A 505 -7.73 -35.72 0.63
CA ASP A 505 -8.02 -35.78 -0.80
C ASP A 505 -8.58 -37.17 -1.20
N ASP A 506 -9.83 -37.37 -0.92
CA ASP A 506 -10.60 -38.58 -1.21
C ASP A 506 -11.14 -38.63 -2.65
N ARG A 507 -10.83 -37.65 -3.48
CA ARG A 507 -11.28 -37.60 -4.88
C ARG A 507 -10.76 -38.79 -5.69
N ASN A 508 -11.57 -39.24 -6.65
CA ASN A 508 -11.15 -40.28 -7.61
C ASN A 508 -10.36 -39.66 -8.77
N GLU A 509 -9.21 -39.04 -8.45
CA GLU A 509 -8.30 -38.39 -9.38
C GLU A 509 -6.92 -39.08 -9.42
N ARG A 510 -6.15 -38.86 -10.49
CA ARG A 510 -4.77 -39.33 -10.59
C ARG A 510 -3.90 -38.63 -9.52
N ALA A 511 -2.97 -39.36 -8.93
CA ALA A 511 -2.06 -38.82 -7.89
C ALA A 511 -1.37 -37.50 -8.32
N GLY A 512 -0.90 -37.43 -9.57
CA GLY A 512 -0.27 -36.21 -10.08
C GLY A 512 -1.17 -34.99 -10.15
N VAL A 513 -2.51 -35.17 -10.32
CA VAL A 513 -3.48 -34.07 -10.23
C VAL A 513 -3.62 -33.61 -8.78
N LYS A 514 -3.78 -34.57 -7.86
CA LYS A 514 -3.89 -34.29 -6.43
C LYS A 514 -2.66 -33.54 -5.88
N PHE A 515 -1.46 -33.95 -6.32
CA PHE A 515 -0.21 -33.29 -5.91
C PHE A 515 -0.10 -31.86 -6.44
N LYS A 516 -0.44 -31.64 -7.72
CA LYS A 516 -0.44 -30.31 -8.33
C LYS A 516 -1.46 -29.38 -7.69
N ASP A 517 -2.65 -29.86 -7.33
CA ASP A 517 -3.64 -29.08 -6.63
C ASP A 517 -3.16 -28.71 -5.22
N ALA A 518 -2.54 -29.64 -4.49
CA ALA A 518 -1.98 -29.38 -3.16
C ALA A 518 -0.87 -28.33 -3.18
N ASP A 519 0.04 -28.43 -4.18
CA ASP A 519 1.13 -27.47 -4.36
C ASP A 519 0.59 -26.09 -4.82
N LEU A 520 -0.39 -26.06 -5.74
CA LEU A 520 -1.04 -24.82 -6.21
C LEU A 520 -1.75 -24.07 -5.08
N ILE A 521 -2.51 -24.79 -4.26
CA ILE A 521 -3.20 -24.23 -3.08
C ILE A 521 -2.19 -23.78 -2.01
N GLY A 522 -1.03 -24.44 -1.95
CA GLY A 522 0.04 -24.12 -1.02
C GLY A 522 -0.13 -24.73 0.36
N ILE A 523 -0.65 -25.95 0.47
CA ILE A 523 -0.79 -26.62 1.78
C ILE A 523 0.60 -26.89 2.38
N PRO A 524 0.91 -26.45 3.62
CA PRO A 524 2.25 -26.49 4.20
C PRO A 524 2.86 -27.89 4.29
N VAL A 525 2.08 -28.93 4.60
CA VAL A 525 2.57 -30.30 4.71
C VAL A 525 1.66 -31.27 3.95
N ARG A 526 2.27 -32.17 3.20
CA ARG A 526 1.60 -33.25 2.48
C ARG A 526 2.03 -34.61 2.99
N ILE A 527 1.07 -35.46 3.37
CA ILE A 527 1.27 -36.88 3.66
C ILE A 527 0.62 -37.68 2.53
N VAL A 528 1.42 -38.55 1.88
CA VAL A 528 0.96 -39.41 0.79
C VAL A 528 0.92 -40.85 1.27
N VAL A 529 -0.25 -41.47 1.17
CA VAL A 529 -0.48 -42.88 1.53
C VAL A 529 -0.35 -43.71 0.22
N GLY A 530 0.84 -44.30 0.04
CA GLY A 530 1.22 -45.03 -1.14
C GLY A 530 1.19 -46.54 -0.94
N LYS A 531 1.94 -47.28 -1.78
CA LYS A 531 1.94 -48.75 -1.81
C LYS A 531 2.51 -49.40 -0.53
N LYS A 532 3.41 -48.70 0.17
CA LYS A 532 4.06 -49.20 1.41
C LYS A 532 3.23 -48.94 2.68
N CYS A 533 2.00 -48.48 2.56
CA CYS A 533 1.17 -48.12 3.69
C CYS A 533 0.83 -49.34 4.59
N GLY A 534 0.68 -50.54 4.01
CA GLY A 534 0.54 -51.81 4.74
C GLY A 534 1.75 -52.16 5.62
N GLU A 535 2.95 -51.65 5.30
CA GLU A 535 4.17 -51.74 6.09
C GLU A 535 4.28 -50.63 7.15
N GLY A 536 3.25 -49.78 7.28
CA GLY A 536 3.22 -48.66 8.21
C GLY A 536 4.02 -47.42 7.74
N VAL A 537 4.34 -47.34 6.41
CA VAL A 537 5.17 -46.27 5.84
C VAL A 537 4.34 -45.36 4.95
N VAL A 538 4.52 -44.04 5.11
CA VAL A 538 3.93 -42.96 4.31
C VAL A 538 5.03 -42.02 3.80
N GLU A 539 4.72 -41.24 2.76
CA GLU A 539 5.61 -40.17 2.29
C GLU A 539 5.22 -38.86 2.96
N TYR A 540 6.17 -38.18 3.59
CA TYR A 540 6.04 -36.85 4.18
C TYR A 540 6.76 -35.83 3.32
N LYS A 541 6.12 -34.71 3.03
CA LYS A 541 6.74 -33.61 2.29
C LYS A 541 6.24 -32.27 2.81
N GLU A 542 7.15 -31.38 3.22
CA GLU A 542 6.88 -29.98 3.41
C GLU A 542 6.75 -29.26 2.05
N ARG A 543 5.94 -28.20 1.98
CA ARG A 543 5.65 -27.49 0.73
C ARG A 543 6.91 -26.97 0.04
N THR A 544 7.88 -26.52 0.81
CA THR A 544 9.16 -25.97 0.33
C THR A 544 10.25 -27.01 0.13
N ALA A 545 10.06 -28.24 0.62
CA ALA A 545 11.05 -29.28 0.46
C ALA A 545 11.12 -29.77 -1.01
N GLU A 546 12.31 -30.05 -1.51
CA GLU A 546 12.52 -30.57 -2.86
C GLU A 546 11.91 -31.97 -3.02
N ASN A 547 12.20 -32.87 -2.07
CA ASN A 547 11.82 -34.27 -2.13
C ASN A 547 10.96 -34.70 -0.93
N ALA A 548 10.10 -35.70 -1.16
CA ALA A 548 9.38 -36.38 -0.11
C ALA A 548 10.31 -37.37 0.63
N VAL A 549 10.04 -37.61 1.90
CA VAL A 549 10.77 -38.55 2.75
C VAL A 549 9.82 -39.63 3.23
N GLU A 550 10.23 -40.90 3.13
CA GLU A 550 9.49 -42.03 3.72
C GLU A 550 9.61 -41.99 5.25
N LYS A 551 8.49 -42.10 5.95
CA LYS A 551 8.41 -42.08 7.42
C LYS A 551 7.40 -43.10 7.91
N ASN A 552 7.59 -43.59 9.14
CA ASN A 552 6.54 -44.32 9.82
C ASN A 552 5.32 -43.41 10.04
N ILE A 553 4.12 -43.96 9.96
CA ILE A 553 2.86 -43.20 10.08
C ILE A 553 2.81 -42.33 11.34
N ASN A 554 3.21 -42.91 12.51
CA ASN A 554 3.16 -42.17 13.78
C ASN A 554 4.19 -41.05 13.81
N ASP A 555 5.38 -41.27 13.26
CA ASP A 555 6.43 -40.25 13.16
C ASP A 555 5.99 -39.13 12.23
N ALA A 556 5.43 -39.45 11.07
CA ALA A 556 4.89 -38.46 10.14
C ALA A 556 3.81 -37.56 10.77
N VAL A 557 2.91 -38.16 11.56
CA VAL A 557 1.86 -37.39 12.28
C VAL A 557 2.47 -36.46 13.34
N ASN A 558 3.49 -36.93 14.07
CA ASN A 558 4.16 -36.12 15.09
C ASN A 558 4.96 -34.97 14.44
N ASP A 559 5.66 -35.24 13.35
CA ASP A 559 6.44 -34.25 12.61
C ASP A 559 5.55 -33.14 12.03
N VAL A 560 4.33 -33.48 11.54
CA VAL A 560 3.36 -32.43 11.15
C VAL A 560 3.03 -31.53 12.34
N VAL A 561 2.77 -32.10 13.52
CA VAL A 561 2.42 -31.31 14.72
C VAL A 561 3.59 -30.43 15.13
N GLU A 562 4.80 -30.97 15.13
CA GLU A 562 6.01 -30.21 15.47
C GLU A 562 6.26 -29.08 14.47
N PHE A 563 6.21 -29.37 13.16
CA PHE A 563 6.37 -28.38 12.11
C PHE A 563 5.37 -27.23 12.24
N ILE A 564 4.09 -27.53 12.44
CA ILE A 564 3.05 -26.52 12.56
C ILE A 564 3.24 -25.67 13.82
N ASN A 565 3.61 -26.28 14.97
CA ASN A 565 3.83 -25.54 16.21
C ASN A 565 5.05 -24.63 16.16
N ASN A 566 6.10 -25.03 15.43
CA ASN A 566 7.33 -24.25 15.31
C ASN A 566 7.22 -23.09 14.30
N ASN A 567 6.21 -23.10 13.43
CA ASN A 567 6.05 -22.13 12.34
C ASN A 567 4.74 -21.30 12.41
N ARG A 568 4.02 -21.39 13.54
CA ARG A 568 2.81 -20.58 13.81
C ARG A 568 3.14 -19.15 14.20
#